data_4e972f904f92e8b34b198592fa025f0e
#
_entry.id   4e972f904f92e8b34b198592fa025f0e
#
_cell.length_a   1.000
_cell.length_b   1.000
_cell.length_c   1.000
_cell.angle_alpha   90.00
_cell.angle_beta   90.00
_cell.angle_gamma   90.00
#
_symmetry.space_group_name_H-M   'P 1'
#
loop_
_entity.id
_entity.type
_entity.pdbx_description
1 polymer ?
#
loop_
_entity_poly.entity_id
_entity_poly.type
_entity_poly.pdbx_seq_one_letter_code
_entity_poly.pdbx_strand_id
1 'polypeptide(L)'
;MIAQDASKHPGSIIRIHLDGSIPNDNPKFDGKPNWLPEIYQIGIRNPQGLTVSPFDGKVYMSNHGAKGGDWFGEAKKGENYGWKILGWGGRNYSGTKIGPKWKPGFTKAIKYWVPSIATSAIQIYKGKEFEEWNGHALILSLIHISEPTRPY
;
A
#
# COMPACT_ATOMS: atom_id res chain seq x y z
N MET A 1 18.45 3.44 -3.00
CA MET A 1 17.30 2.48 -3.05
C MET A 1 16.19 3.16 -3.82
N ILE A 2 15.76 2.57 -4.94
CA ILE A 2 14.86 3.25 -5.89
C ILE A 2 13.54 3.71 -5.25
N ALA A 3 12.92 2.92 -4.39
CA ALA A 3 11.65 3.27 -3.73
C ALA A 3 11.77 4.38 -2.66
N GLN A 4 12.98 4.87 -2.40
CA GLN A 4 13.26 6.01 -1.53
C GLN A 4 13.69 7.24 -2.34
N ASP A 5 13.70 7.13 -3.65
CA ASP A 5 14.15 8.17 -4.57
C ASP A 5 12.92 8.80 -5.26
N ALA A 6 12.48 9.92 -4.72
CA ALA A 6 11.30 10.64 -5.21
C ALA A 6 11.55 11.37 -6.56
N SER A 7 12.73 11.27 -7.13
CA SER A 7 13.00 11.69 -8.51
C SER A 7 12.64 10.62 -9.54
N LYS A 8 12.05 9.50 -9.10
CA LYS A 8 11.69 8.35 -9.94
C LYS A 8 10.35 7.75 -9.50
N HIS A 9 9.57 7.23 -10.44
CA HIS A 9 8.27 6.63 -10.17
C HIS A 9 8.31 5.27 -9.44
N PRO A 10 9.29 4.36 -9.66
CA PRO A 10 9.26 3.05 -9.01
C PRO A 10 9.26 3.15 -7.49
N GLY A 11 8.29 2.49 -6.86
CA GLY A 11 8.10 2.54 -5.40
C GLY A 11 7.31 3.73 -4.90
N SER A 12 6.54 4.37 -5.78
CA SER A 12 5.72 5.54 -5.48
C SER A 12 4.25 5.30 -5.79
N ILE A 13 3.39 6.07 -5.12
CA ILE A 13 2.01 6.31 -5.53
C ILE A 13 2.00 7.68 -6.21
N ILE A 14 1.44 7.76 -7.40
CA ILE A 14 1.26 9.00 -8.14
C ILE A 14 -0.19 9.48 -8.06
N ARG A 15 -0.40 10.79 -8.11
CA ARG A 15 -1.71 11.41 -8.15
C ARG A 15 -1.73 12.48 -9.23
N ILE A 16 -2.59 12.29 -10.21
CA ILE A 16 -2.80 13.18 -11.35
C ILE A 16 -4.31 13.40 -11.57
N HIS A 17 -4.68 14.45 -12.26
CA HIS A 17 -6.02 14.62 -12.81
C HIS A 17 -6.25 13.71 -14.01
N LEU A 18 -7.51 13.54 -14.43
CA LEU A 18 -7.87 12.69 -15.58
C LEU A 18 -7.30 13.21 -16.92
N ASP A 19 -7.03 14.49 -17.01
CA ASP A 19 -6.38 15.14 -18.17
C ASP A 19 -4.85 15.03 -18.14
N GLY A 20 -4.28 14.37 -17.12
CA GLY A 20 -2.85 14.21 -16.92
C GLY A 20 -2.18 15.37 -16.19
N SER A 21 -2.89 16.46 -15.90
CA SER A 21 -2.34 17.58 -15.15
C SER A 21 -2.10 17.22 -13.67
N ILE A 22 -1.23 17.98 -13.02
CA ILE A 22 -0.83 17.70 -11.63
C ILE A 22 -1.69 18.52 -10.69
N PRO A 23 -2.34 17.89 -9.69
CA PRO A 23 -3.08 18.60 -8.66
C PRO A 23 -2.21 19.59 -7.89
N ASN A 24 -2.67 20.84 -7.77
CA ASN A 24 -1.93 21.90 -7.08
C ASN A 24 -1.65 21.63 -5.61
N ASP A 25 -2.46 20.74 -5.01
CA ASP A 25 -2.35 20.30 -3.63
C ASP A 25 -1.53 19.01 -3.44
N ASN A 26 -0.85 18.51 -4.48
CA ASN A 26 0.13 17.44 -4.32
C ASN A 26 1.26 17.88 -3.36
N PRO A 27 1.95 16.91 -2.72
CA PRO A 27 3.02 17.25 -1.79
C PRO A 27 4.08 18.12 -2.47
N LYS A 28 4.47 19.19 -1.79
CA LYS A 28 5.63 20.03 -2.18
C LYS A 28 6.64 19.92 -1.05
N PHE A 29 7.88 19.63 -1.39
CA PHE A 29 8.93 19.44 -0.41
C PHE A 29 10.00 20.52 -0.60
N ASP A 30 9.95 21.52 0.27
CA ASP A 30 11.03 22.50 0.37
C ASP A 30 12.35 21.79 0.69
N GLY A 31 13.41 22.15 -0.04
CA GLY A 31 14.70 21.47 0.09
C GLY A 31 14.84 20.10 -0.58
N LYS A 32 13.81 19.62 -1.32
CA LYS A 32 13.88 18.40 -2.14
C LYS A 32 13.51 18.70 -3.60
N PRO A 33 14.33 19.44 -4.34
CA PRO A 33 14.00 19.93 -5.68
C PRO A 33 13.78 18.81 -6.71
N ASN A 34 14.26 17.61 -6.43
CA ASN A 34 14.15 16.46 -7.32
C ASN A 34 12.89 15.58 -7.06
N TRP A 35 12.01 15.99 -6.14
CA TRP A 35 10.74 15.28 -5.94
C TRP A 35 9.83 15.56 -7.13
N LEU A 36 9.44 14.50 -7.85
CA LEU A 36 8.54 14.64 -8.99
C LEU A 36 7.15 15.11 -8.53
N PRO A 37 6.56 16.11 -9.18
CA PRO A 37 5.34 16.78 -8.69
C PRO A 37 4.08 15.89 -8.69
N GLU A 38 4.05 14.83 -9.49
CA GLU A 38 2.99 13.83 -9.51
C GLU A 38 3.11 12.78 -8.39
N ILE A 39 4.25 12.67 -7.73
CA ILE A 39 4.44 11.69 -6.65
C ILE A 39 3.72 12.15 -5.39
N TYR A 40 2.77 11.33 -4.96
CA TYR A 40 1.96 11.55 -3.77
C TYR A 40 2.57 10.93 -2.51
N GLN A 41 3.17 9.73 -2.66
CA GLN A 41 3.78 8.96 -1.57
C GLN A 41 4.87 8.04 -2.10
N ILE A 42 5.88 7.75 -1.28
CA ILE A 42 7.00 6.86 -1.63
C ILE A 42 7.15 5.68 -0.67
N GLY A 43 8.16 4.84 -0.91
CA GLY A 43 8.50 3.72 -0.03
C GLY A 43 7.60 2.51 -0.16
N ILE A 44 6.99 2.32 -1.32
CA ILE A 44 6.13 1.20 -1.67
C ILE A 44 6.96 0.13 -2.38
N ARG A 45 6.66 -1.15 -2.14
CA ARG A 45 7.35 -2.25 -2.82
C ARG A 45 6.61 -2.71 -4.06
N ASN A 46 5.40 -3.20 -3.88
CA ASN A 46 4.59 -3.82 -4.92
C ASN A 46 3.10 -3.70 -4.53
N PRO A 47 2.48 -2.54 -4.78
CA PRO A 47 1.07 -2.35 -4.51
C PRO A 47 0.22 -3.19 -5.48
N GLN A 48 -0.79 -3.89 -4.97
CA GLN A 48 -1.64 -4.79 -5.73
C GLN A 48 -3.11 -4.37 -5.74
N GLY A 49 -3.54 -3.64 -4.73
CA GLY A 49 -4.90 -3.12 -4.65
C GLY A 49 -4.91 -1.68 -4.19
N LEU A 50 -5.80 -0.89 -4.78
CA LEU A 50 -6.09 0.49 -4.42
C LEU A 50 -7.61 0.68 -4.43
N THR A 51 -8.15 1.30 -3.38
CA THR A 51 -9.57 1.60 -3.26
C THR A 51 -9.80 2.93 -2.56
N VAL A 52 -10.90 3.59 -2.90
CA VAL A 52 -11.39 4.76 -2.18
C VAL A 52 -12.47 4.31 -1.19
N SER A 53 -12.34 4.69 0.06
CA SER A 53 -13.36 4.42 1.07
C SER A 53 -14.62 5.24 0.80
N PRO A 54 -15.80 4.59 0.72
CA PRO A 54 -17.07 5.28 0.49
C PRO A 54 -17.60 6.00 1.74
N PHE A 55 -16.88 5.96 2.87
CA PHE A 55 -17.28 6.57 4.14
C PHE A 55 -16.55 7.87 4.43
N ASP A 56 -15.25 7.94 4.12
CA ASP A 56 -14.40 9.08 4.47
C ASP A 56 -13.60 9.63 3.28
N GLY A 57 -13.74 9.02 2.08
CA GLY A 57 -13.04 9.43 0.86
C GLY A 57 -11.53 9.15 0.86
N LYS A 58 -11.00 8.49 1.89
CA LYS A 58 -9.59 8.14 1.95
C LYS A 58 -9.24 7.02 0.99
N VAL A 59 -8.01 7.05 0.53
CA VAL A 59 -7.47 6.03 -0.36
C VAL A 59 -6.70 4.99 0.46
N TYR A 60 -7.04 3.73 0.27
CA TYR A 60 -6.37 2.60 0.91
C TYR A 60 -5.72 1.69 -0.11
N MET A 61 -4.63 1.03 0.30
CA MET A 61 -3.89 0.13 -0.57
C MET A 61 -3.44 -1.13 0.15
N SER A 62 -3.30 -2.22 -0.60
CA SER A 62 -2.60 -3.43 -0.21
C SER A 62 -1.27 -3.54 -0.94
N ASN A 63 -0.26 -4.09 -0.29
CA ASN A 63 1.09 -4.20 -0.84
C ASN A 63 1.72 -5.53 -0.49
N HIS A 64 2.36 -6.16 -1.48
CA HIS A 64 3.19 -7.34 -1.25
C HIS A 64 4.52 -6.98 -0.59
N GLY A 65 4.83 -7.69 0.51
CA GLY A 65 6.17 -7.81 1.02
C GLY A 65 7.06 -8.68 0.10
N ALA A 66 8.23 -9.07 0.58
CA ALA A 66 9.05 -10.06 -0.11
C ALA A 66 8.65 -11.48 0.37
N LYS A 67 9.41 -12.10 1.27
CA LYS A 67 8.99 -13.31 1.97
C LYS A 67 8.36 -12.93 3.31
N GLY A 68 7.06 -12.66 3.32
CA GLY A 68 6.32 -12.00 4.42
C GLY A 68 6.43 -10.48 4.38
N GLY A 69 5.68 -9.81 5.27
CA GLY A 69 5.63 -8.35 5.35
C GLY A 69 4.71 -7.71 4.32
N ASP A 70 3.71 -8.44 3.84
CA ASP A 70 2.56 -7.85 3.15
C ASP A 70 1.85 -6.91 4.11
N TRP A 71 1.30 -5.84 3.62
CA TRP A 71 0.60 -4.89 4.48
C TRP A 71 -0.57 -4.20 3.79
N PHE A 72 -1.44 -3.67 4.63
CA PHE A 72 -2.57 -2.81 4.30
C PHE A 72 -2.40 -1.46 4.99
N GLY A 73 -2.66 -0.38 4.26
CA GLY A 73 -2.53 0.97 4.80
C GLY A 73 -3.17 2.04 3.93
N GLU A 74 -3.18 3.27 4.44
CA GLU A 74 -3.72 4.45 3.78
C GLU A 74 -2.66 5.10 2.87
N ALA A 75 -3.06 5.52 1.67
CA ALA A 75 -2.23 6.39 0.85
C ALA A 75 -2.24 7.81 1.44
N LYS A 76 -1.12 8.27 1.97
CA LYS A 76 -0.99 9.54 2.68
C LYS A 76 -0.05 10.49 1.97
N LYS A 77 -0.52 11.72 1.82
CA LYS A 77 0.20 12.81 1.16
C LYS A 77 1.58 13.03 1.76
N GLY A 78 2.62 12.88 0.93
CA GLY A 78 4.00 13.19 1.30
C GLY A 78 4.68 12.18 2.21
N GLU A 79 4.01 11.07 2.56
CA GLU A 79 4.53 10.08 3.49
C GLU A 79 5.35 8.97 2.81
N ASN A 80 5.96 8.10 3.62
CA ASN A 80 6.90 7.08 3.19
C ASN A 80 6.71 5.78 3.98
N TYR A 81 6.33 4.69 3.30
CA TYR A 81 6.19 3.35 3.90
C TYR A 81 7.52 2.60 4.10
N GLY A 82 8.62 3.20 3.67
CA GLY A 82 9.97 2.80 4.05
C GLY A 82 10.59 1.62 3.29
N TRP A 83 10.02 1.15 2.18
CA TRP A 83 10.66 0.11 1.38
C TRP A 83 11.97 0.65 0.74
N LYS A 84 13.13 -0.02 0.79
CA LYS A 84 13.50 -1.29 1.41
C LYS A 84 14.27 -1.08 2.73
N ILE A 85 14.01 0.01 3.47
CA ILE A 85 14.58 0.27 4.80
C ILE A 85 13.81 -0.56 5.85
N LEU A 86 12.49 -0.63 5.70
CA LEU A 86 11.59 -1.44 6.51
C LEU A 86 11.23 -2.75 5.78
N GLY A 87 11.15 -3.83 6.53
CA GLY A 87 10.74 -5.14 6.02
C GLY A 87 9.36 -5.60 6.46
N TRP A 88 8.69 -4.86 7.36
CA TRP A 88 7.40 -5.23 7.95
C TRP A 88 7.38 -6.66 8.55
N GLY A 89 8.56 -7.13 8.99
CA GLY A 89 8.77 -8.49 9.48
C GLY A 89 9.10 -9.52 8.39
N GLY A 90 9.06 -9.12 7.13
CA GLY A 90 9.46 -9.96 5.99
C GLY A 90 10.97 -10.10 5.85
N ARG A 91 11.36 -11.06 5.00
CA ARG A 91 12.73 -11.40 4.68
C ARG A 91 12.96 -11.32 3.17
N ASN A 92 14.21 -11.19 2.75
CA ASN A 92 14.59 -11.41 1.36
C ASN A 92 14.34 -12.89 0.98
N TYR A 93 14.24 -13.20 -0.31
CA TYR A 93 14.09 -14.59 -0.77
C TYR A 93 15.27 -15.49 -0.38
N SER A 94 16.44 -14.90 -0.16
CA SER A 94 17.62 -15.55 0.43
C SER A 94 17.49 -15.89 1.93
N GLY A 95 16.40 -15.49 2.59
CA GLY A 95 16.18 -15.69 4.02
C GLY A 95 16.74 -14.59 4.93
N THR A 96 17.56 -13.69 4.41
CA THR A 96 18.14 -12.58 5.19
C THR A 96 17.10 -11.54 5.58
N LYS A 97 17.28 -10.87 6.73
CA LYS A 97 16.40 -9.75 7.15
C LYS A 97 16.49 -8.59 6.17
N ILE A 98 15.35 -7.93 5.92
CA ILE A 98 15.30 -6.72 5.11
C ILE A 98 15.59 -5.49 5.98
N GLY A 99 15.07 -5.46 7.19
CA GLY A 99 15.18 -4.35 8.12
C GLY A 99 14.22 -4.55 9.29
N PRO A 100 14.02 -3.53 10.14
CA PRO A 100 13.05 -3.60 11.22
C PRO A 100 11.63 -3.75 10.69
N LYS A 101 10.71 -4.20 11.54
CA LYS A 101 9.27 -4.23 11.23
C LYS A 101 8.76 -2.81 10.94
N TRP A 102 9.11 -1.89 11.81
CA TRP A 102 8.79 -0.46 11.69
C TRP A 102 9.76 0.35 12.54
N LYS A 103 9.88 1.64 12.26
CA LYS A 103 10.59 2.64 13.09
C LYS A 103 9.99 4.04 12.91
N PRO A 104 10.18 4.96 13.86
CA PRO A 104 9.77 6.36 13.73
C PRO A 104 10.31 7.02 12.45
N GLY A 105 9.55 7.99 11.92
CA GLY A 105 9.87 8.69 10.66
C GLY A 105 9.34 8.02 9.40
N PHE A 106 8.61 6.91 9.54
CA PHE A 106 7.93 6.23 8.43
C PHE A 106 6.44 6.03 8.72
N THR A 107 5.64 6.00 7.66
CA THR A 107 4.21 5.69 7.74
C THR A 107 4.01 4.30 8.34
N LYS A 108 3.08 4.19 9.29
CA LYS A 108 2.74 2.92 9.92
C LYS A 108 1.60 2.25 9.16
N ALA A 109 1.80 1.00 8.76
CA ALA A 109 0.73 0.19 8.19
C ALA A 109 -0.39 -0.07 9.22
N ILE A 110 -1.63 -0.13 8.76
CA ILE A 110 -2.79 -0.47 9.59
C ILE A 110 -2.71 -1.94 10.00
N LYS A 111 -2.35 -2.80 9.05
CA LYS A 111 -2.14 -4.24 9.26
C LYS A 111 -0.97 -4.72 8.42
N TYR A 112 -0.24 -5.70 8.91
CA TYR A 112 0.75 -6.44 8.12
C TYR A 112 0.74 -7.93 8.48
N TRP A 113 1.21 -8.76 7.56
CA TRP A 113 1.18 -10.22 7.68
C TRP A 113 2.57 -10.84 7.53
N VAL A 114 2.85 -11.76 8.44
CA VAL A 114 4.02 -12.64 8.41
C VAL A 114 3.57 -14.00 8.93
N PRO A 115 3.56 -15.03 8.07
CA PRO A 115 4.02 -15.09 6.69
C PRO A 115 3.20 -14.23 5.72
N SER A 116 3.66 -14.12 4.46
CA SER A 116 2.92 -13.47 3.38
C SER A 116 1.61 -14.19 3.12
N ILE A 117 0.54 -13.41 2.89
CA ILE A 117 -0.74 -13.91 2.39
C ILE A 117 -0.96 -13.59 0.91
N ALA A 118 0.05 -13.01 0.27
CA ALA A 118 0.02 -12.55 -1.11
C ALA A 118 -1.23 -11.69 -1.39
N THR A 119 -1.31 -10.53 -0.73
CA THR A 119 -2.45 -9.61 -0.87
C THR A 119 -2.64 -9.20 -2.33
N SER A 120 -3.88 -9.18 -2.81
CA SER A 120 -4.19 -8.68 -4.15
C SER A 120 -5.18 -7.51 -4.08
N ALA A 121 -6.37 -7.64 -4.66
CA ALA A 121 -7.36 -6.58 -4.64
C ALA A 121 -7.82 -6.24 -3.21
N ILE A 122 -8.28 -5.00 -3.06
CA ILE A 122 -8.84 -4.49 -1.81
C ILE A 122 -10.14 -3.73 -2.12
N GLN A 123 -11.10 -3.85 -1.22
CA GLN A 123 -12.34 -3.07 -1.23
C GLN A 123 -12.73 -2.70 0.19
N ILE A 124 -13.14 -1.44 0.41
CA ILE A 124 -13.86 -1.08 1.64
C ILE A 124 -15.33 -1.39 1.40
N TYR A 125 -15.85 -2.35 2.16
CA TYR A 125 -17.20 -2.83 1.94
C TYR A 125 -18.23 -1.76 2.31
N LYS A 126 -19.22 -1.58 1.45
CA LYS A 126 -20.46 -0.82 1.68
C LYS A 126 -21.57 -1.51 0.95
N GLY A 127 -22.48 -2.12 1.68
CA GLY A 127 -23.58 -2.91 1.10
C GLY A 127 -24.69 -3.21 2.09
N LYS A 128 -25.74 -3.88 1.61
CA LYS A 128 -26.90 -4.29 2.39
C LYS A 128 -26.89 -5.78 2.74
N GLU A 129 -26.15 -6.60 1.99
CA GLU A 129 -26.13 -8.06 2.17
C GLU A 129 -25.44 -8.47 3.48
N PHE A 130 -24.35 -7.74 3.86
CA PHE A 130 -23.58 -7.98 5.08
C PHE A 130 -23.42 -6.66 5.81
N GLU A 131 -24.47 -6.20 6.46
CA GLU A 131 -24.49 -4.86 7.08
C GLU A 131 -23.38 -4.67 8.13
N GLU A 132 -23.05 -5.72 8.88
CA GLU A 132 -21.99 -5.76 9.87
C GLU A 132 -20.58 -5.60 9.25
N TRP A 133 -20.43 -5.77 7.94
CA TRP A 133 -19.16 -5.58 7.25
C TRP A 133 -18.97 -4.18 6.70
N ASN A 134 -19.96 -3.31 6.84
CA ASN A 134 -19.84 -1.93 6.40
C ASN A 134 -18.64 -1.24 7.07
N GLY A 135 -17.76 -0.67 6.24
CA GLY A 135 -16.51 -0.04 6.69
C GLY A 135 -15.33 -1.01 6.86
N HIS A 136 -15.54 -2.33 6.76
CA HIS A 136 -14.46 -3.30 6.80
C HIS A 136 -13.67 -3.32 5.48
N ALA A 137 -12.36 -3.54 5.58
CA ALA A 137 -11.51 -3.77 4.44
C ALA A 137 -11.53 -5.26 4.06
N LEU A 138 -12.06 -5.58 2.88
CA LEU A 138 -11.99 -6.91 2.28
C LEU A 138 -10.72 -6.97 1.43
N ILE A 139 -9.81 -7.88 1.76
CA ILE A 139 -8.53 -8.02 1.09
C ILE A 139 -8.43 -9.45 0.55
N LEU A 140 -8.27 -9.55 -0.76
CA LEU A 140 -8.08 -10.85 -1.41
C LEU A 140 -6.65 -11.34 -1.22
N SER A 141 -6.50 -12.66 -1.12
CA SER A 141 -5.22 -13.35 -1.03
C SER A 141 -5.05 -14.28 -2.24
N LEU A 142 -3.87 -14.28 -2.85
CA LEU A 142 -3.56 -15.15 -4.00
C LEU A 142 -3.22 -16.58 -3.58
N ILE A 143 -3.02 -16.85 -2.28
CA ILE A 143 -2.64 -18.17 -1.77
C ILE A 143 -3.73 -18.83 -0.92
N HIS A 144 -4.77 -18.05 -0.50
CA HIS A 144 -5.93 -18.58 0.21
C HIS A 144 -7.12 -18.64 -0.75
N ILE A 145 -7.07 -19.60 -1.69
CA ILE A 145 -8.17 -19.85 -2.62
C ILE A 145 -9.12 -20.84 -1.94
N SER A 146 -10.33 -20.38 -1.58
CA SER A 146 -11.44 -21.30 -1.32
C SER A 146 -12.17 -21.51 -2.64
N GLU A 147 -12.10 -22.71 -3.19
CA GLU A 147 -13.00 -23.07 -4.29
C GLU A 147 -14.43 -23.04 -3.73
N PRO A 148 -15.39 -22.38 -4.42
CA PRO A 148 -16.78 -22.53 -4.06
C PRO A 148 -17.15 -23.99 -4.28
N THR A 149 -17.40 -24.74 -3.21
CA THR A 149 -18.01 -26.04 -3.30
C THR A 149 -19.37 -25.85 -3.95
N ARG A 150 -19.53 -26.29 -5.20
CA ARG A 150 -20.85 -26.36 -5.82
C ARG A 150 -21.69 -27.29 -4.96
N PRO A 151 -22.86 -26.87 -4.45
CA PRO A 151 -23.81 -27.83 -3.91
C PRO A 151 -24.24 -28.74 -5.07
N TYR A 152 -24.07 -30.04 -4.92
CA TYR A 152 -24.54 -31.05 -5.82
C TYR A 152 -26.08 -31.12 -5.74
#